data_c63a9fb4530cc16f3dab60e12dcc9401
#
_entry.id   c63a9fb4530cc16f3dab60e12dcc9401
#
_cell.length_a   1.000
_cell.length_b   1.000
_cell.length_c   1.000
_cell.angle_alpha   90.00
_cell.angle_beta   90.00
_cell.angle_gamma   90.00
#
_symmetry.space_group_name_H-M   'P 1'
#
loop_
_entity.id
_entity.type
_entity.pdbx_description
1 polymer ?
#
loop_
_entity_poly.entity_id
_entity_poly.type
_entity_poly.pdbx_seq_one_letter_code
_entity_poly.pdbx_strand_id
1 'polypeptide(L)'
;MLRSFRDGYLRSQPEGEAEIAEYYAVAPKIVDVIRSKADAAEAFDAIYRELVEPCVAMIERGENVEAHALYRSYVLRLKKHYIEN
;
A
#
# COMPACT_ATOMS: atom_id res chain seq x y z
N MET A 1 9.03 6.91 -5.58
CA MET A 1 9.70 6.41 -4.37
C MET A 1 9.12 5.10 -3.84
N LEU A 2 7.81 4.98 -3.68
CA LEU A 2 7.24 3.72 -3.21
C LEU A 2 7.50 2.56 -4.16
N ARG A 3 7.52 2.81 -5.48
CA ARG A 3 7.86 1.77 -6.44
C ARG A 3 9.29 1.27 -6.25
N SER A 4 10.23 2.20 -6.03
CA SER A 4 11.62 1.84 -5.78
C SER A 4 11.76 1.07 -4.48
N PHE A 5 11.05 1.49 -3.43
CA PHE A 5 11.01 0.77 -2.17
C PHE A 5 10.49 -0.65 -2.35
N ARG A 6 9.39 -0.81 -3.09
CA ARG A 6 8.80 -2.12 -3.36
C ARG A 6 9.76 -3.00 -4.15
N ASP A 7 10.32 -2.47 -5.24
CA ASP A 7 11.16 -3.26 -6.13
C ASP A 7 12.55 -3.53 -5.55
N GLY A 8 13.05 -2.64 -4.70
CA GLY A 8 14.34 -2.83 -4.06
C GLY A 8 14.25 -3.51 -2.71
N TYR A 9 13.68 -2.80 -1.73
CA TYR A 9 13.66 -3.29 -0.35
C TYR A 9 12.79 -4.52 -0.16
N LEU A 10 11.55 -4.46 -0.65
CA LEU A 10 10.61 -5.58 -0.43
C LEU A 10 11.09 -6.86 -1.09
N ARG A 11 11.69 -6.77 -2.28
CA ARG A 11 12.21 -7.96 -2.95
C ARG A 11 13.36 -8.61 -2.21
N SER A 12 14.10 -7.84 -1.43
CA SER A 12 15.20 -8.38 -0.65
C SER A 12 14.75 -9.12 0.61
N GLN A 13 13.46 -8.99 0.97
CA GLN A 13 12.90 -9.64 2.14
C GLN A 13 12.39 -11.03 1.80
N PRO A 14 12.41 -12.00 2.74
CA PRO A 14 11.95 -13.36 2.47
C PRO A 14 10.52 -13.45 1.91
N GLU A 15 9.63 -12.58 2.36
CA GLU A 15 8.24 -12.58 1.94
C GLU A 15 7.91 -11.47 0.95
N GLY A 16 8.92 -10.72 0.51
CA GLY A 16 8.71 -9.53 -0.30
C GLY A 16 8.08 -9.82 -1.65
N GLU A 17 8.51 -10.88 -2.33
CA GLU A 17 7.95 -11.23 -3.63
C GLU A 17 6.49 -11.64 -3.52
N ALA A 18 6.12 -12.38 -2.48
CA ALA A 18 4.75 -12.76 -2.25
C ALA A 18 3.86 -11.54 -1.99
N GLU A 19 4.38 -10.56 -1.23
CA GLU A 19 3.65 -9.32 -0.97
C GLU A 19 3.46 -8.49 -2.23
N ILE A 20 4.48 -8.42 -3.08
CA ILE A 20 4.40 -7.71 -4.34
C ILE A 20 3.37 -8.36 -5.25
N ALA A 21 3.38 -9.70 -5.34
CA ALA A 21 2.42 -10.44 -6.14
C ALA A 21 0.99 -10.20 -5.64
N GLU A 22 0.80 -10.22 -4.34
CA GLU A 22 -0.52 -9.95 -3.75
C GLU A 22 -0.97 -8.52 -4.04
N TYR A 23 -0.06 -7.55 -3.97
CA TYR A 23 -0.36 -6.17 -4.31
C TYR A 23 -0.87 -6.05 -5.74
N TYR A 24 -0.19 -6.67 -6.71
CA TYR A 24 -0.61 -6.61 -8.10
C TYR A 24 -1.94 -7.32 -8.34
N ALA A 25 -2.27 -8.31 -7.52
CA ALA A 25 -3.56 -9.00 -7.63
C ALA A 25 -4.70 -8.20 -6.99
N VAL A 26 -4.42 -7.51 -5.89
CA VAL A 26 -5.46 -6.88 -5.07
C VAL A 26 -5.66 -5.41 -5.41
N ALA A 27 -4.59 -4.67 -5.72
CA ALA A 27 -4.69 -3.22 -5.93
C ALA A 27 -5.67 -2.81 -7.01
N PRO A 28 -5.70 -3.47 -8.20
CA PRO A 28 -6.70 -3.10 -9.21
C PRO A 28 -8.13 -3.28 -8.74
N LYS A 29 -8.39 -4.33 -7.95
CA LYS A 29 -9.72 -4.58 -7.40
C LYS A 29 -10.13 -3.50 -6.42
N ILE A 30 -9.19 -3.08 -5.55
CA ILE A 30 -9.45 -2.01 -4.60
C ILE A 30 -9.74 -0.71 -5.33
N VAL A 31 -8.94 -0.38 -6.34
CA VAL A 31 -9.13 0.83 -7.14
C VAL A 31 -10.50 0.83 -7.81
N ASP A 32 -10.90 -0.29 -8.40
CA ASP A 32 -12.19 -0.40 -9.06
C ASP A 32 -13.34 -0.20 -8.08
N VAL A 33 -13.26 -0.78 -6.89
CA VAL A 33 -14.29 -0.62 -5.88
C VAL A 33 -14.36 0.84 -5.44
N ILE A 34 -13.22 1.49 -5.18
CA ILE A 34 -13.19 2.89 -4.76
C ILE A 34 -13.79 3.79 -5.85
N ARG A 35 -13.42 3.56 -7.11
CA ARG A 35 -13.92 4.37 -8.23
C ARG A 35 -15.44 4.30 -8.39
N SER A 36 -16.04 3.20 -7.95
CA SER A 36 -17.50 3.05 -8.05
C SER A 36 -18.25 3.82 -6.97
N LYS A 37 -17.54 4.38 -5.98
CA LYS A 37 -18.16 5.06 -4.85
C LYS A 37 -18.21 6.58 -5.09
N ALA A 38 -19.22 7.22 -4.50
CA ALA A 38 -19.39 8.67 -4.63
C ALA A 38 -18.25 9.47 -4.01
N ASP A 39 -17.60 8.90 -2.99
CA ASP A 39 -16.51 9.56 -2.26
C ASP A 39 -15.12 9.11 -2.72
N ALA A 40 -15.00 8.68 -3.98
CA ALA A 40 -13.73 8.16 -4.50
C ALA A 40 -12.56 9.11 -4.31
N ALA A 41 -12.75 10.40 -4.61
CA ALA A 41 -11.67 11.38 -4.47
C ALA A 41 -11.20 11.49 -3.01
N GLU A 42 -12.13 11.47 -2.08
CA GLU A 42 -11.80 11.55 -0.65
C GLU A 42 -11.08 10.28 -0.20
N ALA A 43 -11.51 9.11 -0.69
CA ALA A 43 -10.88 7.85 -0.35
C ALA A 43 -9.43 7.80 -0.84
N PHE A 44 -9.18 8.21 -2.08
CA PHE A 44 -7.82 8.26 -2.62
C PHE A 44 -6.95 9.26 -1.87
N ASP A 45 -7.51 10.41 -1.51
CA ASP A 45 -6.79 11.43 -0.75
C ASP A 45 -6.41 10.90 0.64
N ALA A 46 -7.31 10.17 1.29
CA ALA A 46 -7.02 9.56 2.58
C ALA A 46 -5.89 8.55 2.48
N ILE A 47 -5.89 7.70 1.44
CA ILE A 47 -4.82 6.74 1.20
C ILE A 47 -3.49 7.47 1.01
N TYR A 48 -3.49 8.54 0.25
CA TYR A 48 -2.28 9.32 0.04
C TYR A 48 -1.73 9.87 1.36
N ARG A 49 -2.58 10.50 2.16
CA ARG A 49 -2.15 11.12 3.41
C ARG A 49 -1.80 10.11 4.50
N GLU A 50 -2.47 8.98 4.54
CA GLU A 50 -2.26 8.00 5.62
C GLU A 50 -1.23 6.94 5.29
N LEU A 51 -0.98 6.69 4.02
CA LEU A 51 -0.05 5.66 3.59
C LEU A 51 1.15 6.24 2.83
N VAL A 52 0.87 6.95 1.73
CA VAL A 52 1.94 7.36 0.82
C VAL A 52 2.88 8.35 1.47
N GLU A 53 2.36 9.44 2.03
CA GLU A 53 3.20 10.45 2.66
C GLU A 53 4.01 9.93 3.83
N PRO A 54 3.39 9.19 4.80
CA PRO A 54 4.17 8.64 5.90
C PRO A 54 5.23 7.63 5.45
N CYS A 55 4.89 6.77 4.47
CA CYS A 55 5.87 5.81 3.95
C CYS A 55 7.05 6.50 3.30
N VAL A 56 6.80 7.52 2.48
CA VAL A 56 7.87 8.27 1.82
C VAL A 56 8.77 8.92 2.86
N ALA A 57 8.19 9.54 3.89
CA ALA A 57 8.95 10.15 4.96
C ALA A 57 9.82 9.14 5.70
N MET A 58 9.28 7.96 5.99
CA MET A 58 10.04 6.90 6.64
C MET A 58 11.19 6.40 5.78
N ILE A 59 10.94 6.20 4.49
CA ILE A 59 11.97 5.75 3.55
C ILE A 59 13.10 6.79 3.46
N GLU A 60 12.76 8.06 3.42
CA GLU A 60 13.75 9.14 3.35
C GLU A 60 14.63 9.19 4.60
N ARG A 61 14.10 8.77 5.76
CA ARG A 61 14.86 8.68 7.00
C ARG A 61 15.58 7.35 7.16
N GLY A 62 15.48 6.46 6.19
CA GLY A 62 16.10 5.13 6.30
C GLY A 62 15.32 4.16 7.15
N GLU A 63 14.08 4.48 7.52
CA GLU A 63 13.25 3.63 8.36
C GLU A 63 12.44 2.64 7.51
N ASN A 64 13.16 1.76 6.81
CA ASN A 64 12.54 0.83 5.87
C ASN A 64 11.67 -0.23 6.55
N VAL A 65 12.04 -0.68 7.75
CA VAL A 65 11.26 -1.67 8.50
C VAL A 65 9.91 -1.07 8.87
N GLU A 66 9.91 0.16 9.36
CA GLU A 66 8.69 0.87 9.75
C GLU A 66 7.79 1.14 8.56
N ALA A 67 8.40 1.54 7.43
CA ALA A 67 7.64 1.76 6.20
C ALA A 67 6.98 0.47 5.71
N HIS A 68 7.71 -0.64 5.78
CA HIS A 68 7.19 -1.95 5.40
C HIS A 68 6.02 -2.36 6.30
N ALA A 69 6.15 -2.16 7.60
CA ALA A 69 5.08 -2.49 8.54
C ALA A 69 3.82 -1.66 8.27
N LEU A 70 3.97 -0.38 8.02
CA LEU A 70 2.85 0.50 7.70
C LEU A 70 2.19 0.06 6.38
N TYR A 71 2.99 -0.17 5.35
CA TYR A 71 2.50 -0.60 4.06
C TYR A 71 1.68 -1.88 4.17
N ARG A 72 2.23 -2.89 4.84
CA ARG A 72 1.56 -4.18 5.01
C ARG A 72 0.23 -4.03 5.75
N SER A 73 0.23 -3.35 6.88
CA SER A 73 -0.99 -3.22 7.68
C SER A 73 -2.06 -2.40 6.97
N TYR A 74 -1.66 -1.37 6.22
CA TYR A 74 -2.61 -0.54 5.51
C TYR A 74 -3.25 -1.29 4.34
N VAL A 75 -2.44 -2.03 3.58
CA VAL A 75 -2.96 -2.84 2.47
C VAL A 75 -3.92 -3.91 2.99
N LEU A 76 -3.61 -4.54 4.12
CA LEU A 76 -4.51 -5.52 4.73
C LEU A 76 -5.84 -4.89 5.12
N ARG A 77 -5.83 -3.67 5.67
CA ARG A 77 -7.06 -2.96 6.01
C ARG A 77 -7.88 -2.64 4.78
N LEU A 78 -7.23 -2.17 3.73
CA LEU A 78 -7.92 -1.88 2.47
C LEU A 78 -8.54 -3.14 1.89
N LYS A 79 -7.81 -4.24 1.91
CA LYS A 79 -8.31 -5.51 1.41
C LYS A 79 -9.55 -5.96 2.18
N LYS A 80 -9.50 -5.90 3.50
CA LYS A 80 -10.65 -6.27 4.31
C LYS A 80 -11.83 -5.36 4.07
N HIS A 81 -11.58 -4.07 3.92
CA HIS A 81 -12.66 -3.10 3.77
C HIS A 81 -13.33 -3.17 2.40
N TYR A 82 -12.55 -3.32 1.33
CA TYR A 82 -13.06 -3.21 -0.03
C TYR A 82 -13.26 -4.55 -0.74
N ILE A 83 -12.54 -5.59 -0.35
CA ILE A 83 -12.56 -6.89 -1.05
C ILE A 83 -13.25 -7.97 -0.22
N GLU A 84 -12.89 -8.10 1.06
CA GLU A 84 -13.37 -9.21 1.89
C GLU A 84 -14.67 -8.90 2.63
N ASN A 85 -15.11 -7.65 2.59
CA ASN A 85 -16.39 -7.30 3.20
C ASN A 85 -17.53 -7.75 2.27
#